data_564a49e23385eb660b6b0490f6d89f81
#
_entry.id   564a49e23385eb660b6b0490f6d89f81
#
_cell.length_a   1.000
_cell.length_b   1.000
_cell.length_c   1.000
_cell.angle_alpha   90.00
_cell.angle_beta   90.00
_cell.angle_gamma   90.00
#
_symmetry.space_group_name_H-M   'P 1'
#
loop_
_entity.id
_entity.type
_entity.pdbx_description
1 polymer ?
#
loop_
_entity_poly.entity_id
_entity_poly.type
_entity_poly.pdbx_seq_one_letter_code
_entity_poly.pdbx_strand_id
1 'polypeptide(L)'
;MNDDNAIIIPESQQTEIVDISTDNIFLMAEQAEKTIVALNKIMQAALKITTEMDWVLIGGKPYLQETGAAKVRALFGISWQINPEPQVETQPDGHRTYTYHGNFSFRNSSIDAEGSRSSKDDFFAGKGKTKSVDEIDMKNVRKAAYTNCINNGMKRILPGLRNIDV
;
A
#
# COMPACT_ATOMS: atom_id res chain seq x y z
N MET A 1 -44.03 -43.97 3.40
CA MET A 1 -43.73 -42.55 3.65
C MET A 1 -42.28 -42.34 3.24
N ASN A 2 -42.10 -41.93 2.00
CA ASN A 2 -40.78 -41.60 1.45
C ASN A 2 -40.72 -40.09 1.39
N ASP A 3 -39.88 -39.52 2.25
CA ASP A 3 -39.51 -38.10 2.17
C ASP A 3 -38.27 -37.98 1.30
N ASP A 4 -38.49 -37.75 -0.01
CA ASP A 4 -37.46 -37.32 -0.95
C ASP A 4 -37.19 -35.84 -0.72
N ASN A 5 -36.26 -35.54 0.17
CA ASN A 5 -35.70 -34.19 0.34
C ASN A 5 -34.63 -33.98 -0.73
N ALA A 6 -35.06 -33.64 -1.96
CA ALA A 6 -34.18 -33.19 -3.01
C ALA A 6 -33.66 -31.80 -2.63
N ILE A 7 -32.36 -31.66 -2.32
CA ILE A 7 -31.68 -30.39 -2.13
C ILE A 7 -31.61 -29.70 -3.49
N ILE A 8 -32.45 -28.69 -3.70
CA ILE A 8 -32.40 -27.83 -4.88
C ILE A 8 -31.21 -26.86 -4.68
N ILE A 9 -30.12 -27.12 -5.34
CA ILE A 9 -28.98 -26.19 -5.42
C ILE A 9 -29.39 -25.07 -6.37
N PRO A 10 -29.40 -23.80 -5.95
CA PRO A 10 -29.77 -22.69 -6.81
C PRO A 10 -28.77 -22.55 -7.96
N GLU A 11 -29.29 -22.36 -9.16
CA GLU A 11 -28.59 -22.27 -10.47
C GLU A 11 -27.58 -21.10 -10.59
N SER A 12 -27.48 -20.27 -9.56
CA SER A 12 -26.63 -19.06 -9.52
C SER A 12 -25.17 -19.29 -9.10
N GLN A 13 -24.72 -20.53 -8.93
CA GLN A 13 -23.34 -20.89 -8.61
C GLN A 13 -22.65 -21.72 -9.71
N GLN A 14 -23.04 -21.54 -10.95
CA GLN A 14 -22.19 -22.00 -12.05
C GLN A 14 -20.97 -21.06 -12.09
N THR A 15 -19.89 -21.49 -11.47
CA THR A 15 -18.55 -20.96 -11.71
C THR A 15 -18.32 -21.11 -13.21
N GLU A 16 -18.23 -20.00 -13.97
CA GLU A 16 -17.77 -20.03 -15.36
C GLU A 16 -16.45 -20.79 -15.38
N ILE A 17 -16.45 -21.98 -15.96
CA ILE A 17 -15.24 -22.73 -16.26
C ILE A 17 -14.55 -21.92 -17.35
N VAL A 18 -13.53 -21.13 -16.95
CA VAL A 18 -12.69 -20.43 -17.91
C VAL A 18 -12.07 -21.48 -18.81
N ASP A 19 -12.48 -21.48 -20.09
CA ASP A 19 -11.92 -22.37 -21.09
C ASP A 19 -10.44 -22.01 -21.30
N ILE A 20 -9.56 -22.87 -20.77
CA ILE A 20 -8.11 -22.73 -20.89
C ILE A 20 -7.68 -23.33 -22.25
N SER A 21 -8.22 -22.79 -23.34
CA SER A 21 -7.72 -23.11 -24.68
C SER A 21 -6.33 -22.48 -24.89
N THR A 22 -5.52 -23.09 -25.74
CA THR A 22 -4.18 -22.57 -26.08
C THR A 22 -4.25 -21.12 -26.58
N ASP A 23 -5.29 -20.75 -27.33
CA ASP A 23 -5.50 -19.40 -27.83
C ASP A 23 -5.75 -18.40 -26.70
N ASN A 24 -6.50 -18.77 -25.67
CA ASN A 24 -6.71 -17.94 -24.49
C ASN A 24 -5.41 -17.71 -23.71
N ILE A 25 -4.53 -18.70 -23.62
CA ILE A 25 -3.22 -18.56 -22.97
C ILE A 25 -2.34 -17.57 -23.74
N PHE A 26 -2.30 -17.62 -25.06
CA PHE A 26 -1.56 -16.66 -25.88
C PHE A 26 -2.11 -15.24 -25.73
N LEU A 27 -3.41 -15.06 -25.73
CA LEU A 27 -4.06 -13.77 -25.52
C LEU A 27 -3.74 -13.19 -24.14
N MET A 28 -3.75 -14.01 -23.09
CA MET A 28 -3.36 -13.63 -21.74
C MET A 28 -1.88 -13.23 -21.68
N ALA A 29 -0.98 -13.94 -22.35
CA ALA A 29 0.43 -13.61 -22.41
C ALA A 29 0.67 -12.26 -23.09
N GLU A 30 0.02 -12.00 -24.22
CA GLU A 30 0.10 -10.73 -24.94
C GLU A 30 -0.43 -9.56 -24.10
N GLN A 31 -1.54 -9.75 -23.36
CA GLN A 31 -2.07 -8.75 -22.47
C GLN A 31 -1.13 -8.50 -21.28
N ALA A 32 -0.47 -9.53 -20.75
CA ALA A 32 0.51 -9.39 -19.69
C ALA A 32 1.71 -8.55 -20.14
N GLU A 33 2.24 -8.76 -21.35
CA GLU A 33 3.32 -7.94 -21.92
C GLU A 33 2.90 -6.46 -22.06
N LYS A 34 1.72 -6.18 -22.60
CA LYS A 34 1.18 -4.82 -22.69
C LYS A 34 1.05 -4.17 -21.32
N THR A 35 0.65 -4.95 -20.32
CA THR A 35 0.53 -4.49 -18.93
C THR A 35 1.89 -4.13 -18.35
N ILE A 36 2.93 -4.94 -18.57
CA ILE A 36 4.30 -4.65 -18.12
C ILE A 36 4.81 -3.34 -18.73
N VAL A 37 4.60 -3.14 -20.02
CA VAL A 37 4.98 -1.88 -20.70
C VAL A 37 4.24 -0.68 -20.10
N ALA A 38 2.95 -0.82 -19.81
CA ALA A 38 2.15 0.24 -19.21
C ALA A 38 2.65 0.57 -17.78
N LEU A 39 2.94 -0.44 -16.95
CA LEU A 39 3.49 -0.25 -15.60
C LEU A 39 4.84 0.47 -15.64
N ASN A 40 5.73 0.11 -16.56
CA ASN A 40 7.01 0.80 -16.73
C ASN A 40 6.83 2.27 -17.13
N LYS A 41 5.88 2.60 -18.00
CA LYS A 41 5.55 4.00 -18.37
C LYS A 41 5.00 4.78 -17.16
N ILE A 42 4.18 4.16 -16.33
CA ILE A 42 3.66 4.75 -15.09
C ILE A 42 4.81 5.07 -14.14
N MET A 43 5.72 4.13 -13.93
CA MET A 43 6.90 4.31 -13.09
C MET A 43 7.78 5.46 -13.59
N GLN A 44 8.08 5.50 -14.89
CA GLN A 44 8.87 6.58 -15.49
C GLN A 44 8.18 7.95 -15.36
N ALA A 45 6.85 8.01 -15.50
CA ALA A 45 6.11 9.25 -15.30
C ALA A 45 6.15 9.73 -13.84
N ALA A 46 6.05 8.81 -12.88
CA ALA A 46 6.18 9.12 -11.45
C ALA A 46 7.58 9.67 -11.12
N LEU A 47 8.65 9.08 -11.69
CA LEU A 47 10.02 9.56 -11.53
C LEU A 47 10.21 10.96 -12.14
N LYS A 48 9.64 11.23 -13.30
CA LYS A 48 9.76 12.53 -13.97
C LYS A 48 9.09 13.68 -13.23
N ILE A 49 8.01 13.42 -12.48
CA ILE A 49 7.28 14.45 -11.73
C ILE A 49 7.86 14.67 -10.33
N THR A 50 8.62 13.72 -9.82
CA THR A 50 9.29 13.80 -8.51
C THR A 50 10.74 14.30 -8.66
N THR A 51 11.26 14.82 -7.57
CA THR A 51 12.66 15.27 -7.43
C THR A 51 13.33 14.48 -6.32
N GLU A 52 14.66 14.58 -6.19
CA GLU A 52 15.40 13.95 -5.09
C GLU A 52 14.82 14.31 -3.71
N MET A 53 14.33 15.53 -3.54
CA MET A 53 13.71 15.99 -2.28
C MET A 53 12.39 15.29 -1.95
N ASP A 54 11.77 14.63 -2.90
CA ASP A 54 10.52 13.86 -2.70
C ASP A 54 10.79 12.42 -2.22
N TRP A 55 12.07 12.05 -2.11
CA TRP A 55 12.50 10.72 -1.71
C TRP A 55 13.41 10.77 -0.49
N VAL A 56 13.38 9.70 0.31
CA VAL A 56 14.31 9.50 1.43
C VAL A 56 14.80 8.06 1.40
N LEU A 57 16.09 7.87 1.64
CA LEU A 57 16.69 6.54 1.76
C LEU A 57 16.56 6.04 3.19
N ILE A 58 15.89 4.94 3.40
CA ILE A 58 15.77 4.25 4.69
C ILE A 58 16.29 2.83 4.54
N GLY A 59 17.40 2.53 5.19
CA GLY A 59 18.04 1.21 5.05
C GLY A 59 18.47 0.90 3.61
N GLY A 60 18.89 1.91 2.85
CA GLY A 60 19.30 1.79 1.45
C GLY A 60 18.16 1.62 0.45
N LYS A 61 16.90 1.75 0.90
CA LYS A 61 15.71 1.67 0.04
C LYS A 61 15.06 3.04 -0.10
N PRO A 62 14.63 3.43 -1.31
CA PRO A 62 13.95 4.69 -1.53
C PRO A 62 12.51 4.63 -0.99
N TYR A 63 12.14 5.65 -0.25
CA TYR A 63 10.79 5.89 0.24
C TYR A 63 10.28 7.22 -0.26
N LEU A 64 9.11 7.22 -0.88
CA LEU A 64 8.43 8.42 -1.35
C LEU A 64 7.92 9.22 -0.13
N GLN A 65 8.32 10.49 -0.04
CA GLN A 65 7.80 11.39 0.99
C GLN A 65 6.38 11.85 0.64
N GLU A 66 5.71 12.49 1.60
CA GLU A 66 4.34 12.98 1.43
C GLU A 66 4.21 13.95 0.24
N THR A 67 5.20 14.82 0.03
CA THR A 67 5.26 15.75 -1.10
C THR A 67 5.31 15.03 -2.45
N GLY A 68 6.13 14.01 -2.57
CA GLY A 68 6.21 13.18 -3.76
C GLY A 68 4.94 12.36 -3.98
N ALA A 69 4.36 11.80 -2.92
CA ALA A 69 3.08 11.08 -2.99
C ALA A 69 1.96 12.01 -3.47
N ALA A 70 1.93 13.28 -3.04
CA ALA A 70 0.96 14.26 -3.49
C ALA A 70 1.10 14.57 -4.99
N LYS A 71 2.33 14.67 -5.52
CA LYS A 71 2.59 14.87 -6.95
C LYS A 71 2.12 13.66 -7.78
N VAL A 72 2.48 12.46 -7.36
CA VAL A 72 2.06 11.21 -8.04
C VAL A 72 0.54 11.05 -7.98
N ARG A 73 -0.07 11.35 -6.85
CA ARG A 73 -1.52 11.40 -6.68
C ARG A 73 -2.18 12.30 -7.72
N ALA A 74 -1.72 13.54 -7.82
CA ALA A 74 -2.27 14.53 -8.75
C ALA A 74 -2.12 14.07 -10.22
N LEU A 75 -0.95 13.50 -10.57
CA LEU A 75 -0.68 13.02 -11.92
C LEU A 75 -1.62 11.89 -12.36
N PHE A 76 -1.89 10.94 -11.47
CA PHE A 76 -2.67 9.75 -11.83
C PHE A 76 -4.15 9.83 -11.40
N GLY A 77 -4.56 10.88 -10.69
CA GLY A 77 -5.93 10.98 -10.18
C GLY A 77 -6.24 9.96 -9.09
N ILE A 78 -5.23 9.62 -8.27
CA ILE A 78 -5.43 8.74 -7.12
C ILE A 78 -6.11 9.53 -6.02
N SER A 79 -7.10 8.95 -5.36
CA SER A 79 -7.69 9.50 -4.15
C SER A 79 -7.46 8.59 -2.97
N TRP A 80 -7.37 9.18 -1.79
CA TRP A 80 -7.34 8.42 -0.55
C TRP A 80 -8.13 9.11 0.55
N GLN A 81 -8.62 8.28 1.44
CA GLN A 81 -9.23 8.70 2.68
C GLN A 81 -8.55 7.92 3.82
N ILE A 82 -7.79 8.63 4.65
CA ILE A 82 -7.10 8.05 5.81
C ILE A 82 -7.84 8.48 7.06
N ASN A 83 -8.05 7.56 7.99
CA ASN A 83 -8.67 7.87 9.26
C ASN A 83 -7.83 8.94 9.99
N PRO A 84 -8.39 10.09 10.40
CA PRO A 84 -7.62 11.19 11.01
C PRO A 84 -6.99 10.79 12.35
N GLU A 85 -7.62 9.85 13.08
CA GLU A 85 -7.08 9.35 14.33
C GLU A 85 -6.49 7.95 14.15
N PRO A 86 -5.22 7.73 14.58
CA PRO A 86 -4.60 6.43 14.53
C PRO A 86 -5.12 5.52 15.65
N GLN A 87 -5.09 4.23 15.41
CA GLN A 87 -5.11 3.27 16.50
C GLN A 87 -3.79 3.38 17.27
N VAL A 88 -3.87 3.49 18.61
CA VAL A 88 -2.70 3.65 19.48
C VAL A 88 -2.63 2.47 20.42
N GLU A 89 -1.51 1.77 20.38
CA GLU A 89 -1.16 0.72 21.34
C GLU A 89 -0.06 1.26 22.25
N THR A 90 -0.29 1.26 23.56
CA THR A 90 0.69 1.69 24.56
C THR A 90 1.23 0.47 25.29
N GLN A 91 2.54 0.31 25.31
CA GLN A 91 3.24 -0.76 26.00
C GLN A 91 3.46 -0.42 27.49
N PRO A 92 3.71 -1.41 28.37
CA PRO A 92 3.91 -1.17 29.80
C PRO A 92 5.07 -0.22 30.14
N ASP A 93 6.07 -0.14 29.27
CA ASP A 93 7.23 0.75 29.38
C ASP A 93 6.98 2.16 28.81
N GLY A 94 5.73 2.47 28.45
CA GLY A 94 5.30 3.78 27.95
C GLY A 94 5.53 3.99 26.45
N HIS A 95 6.21 3.08 25.76
CA HIS A 95 6.35 3.15 24.32
C HIS A 95 5.01 3.00 23.61
N ARG A 96 4.86 3.65 22.46
CA ARG A 96 3.62 3.67 21.68
C ARG A 96 3.83 3.24 20.24
N THR A 97 2.87 2.48 19.74
CA THR A 97 2.74 2.17 18.33
C THR A 97 1.51 2.88 17.78
N TYR A 98 1.68 3.60 16.68
CA TYR A 98 0.59 4.28 15.96
C TYR A 98 0.32 3.53 14.66
N THR A 99 -0.94 3.19 14.41
CA THR A 99 -1.38 2.54 13.18
C THR A 99 -2.48 3.36 12.51
N TYR A 100 -2.24 3.79 11.29
CA TYR A 100 -3.23 4.45 10.44
C TYR A 100 -3.81 3.46 9.45
N HIS A 101 -5.10 3.59 9.19
CA HIS A 101 -5.83 2.84 8.16
C HIS A 101 -6.36 3.82 7.13
N GLY A 102 -6.30 3.46 5.86
CA GLY A 102 -6.79 4.29 4.76
C GLY A 102 -7.29 3.46 3.61
N ASN A 103 -8.27 4.02 2.90
CA ASN A 103 -8.76 3.51 1.63
C ASN A 103 -8.16 4.35 0.50
N PHE A 104 -7.67 3.68 -0.53
CA PHE A 104 -7.01 4.27 -1.70
C PHE A 104 -7.76 3.86 -2.96
N SER A 105 -8.09 4.81 -3.82
CA SER A 105 -8.85 4.55 -5.04
C SER A 105 -8.11 5.07 -6.27
N PHE A 106 -8.14 4.30 -7.32
CA PHE A 106 -7.63 4.64 -8.63
C PHE A 106 -8.52 4.03 -9.71
N ARG A 107 -9.12 4.86 -10.56
CA ARG A 107 -10.14 4.43 -11.54
C ARG A 107 -11.26 3.63 -10.85
N ASN A 108 -11.49 2.38 -11.30
CA ASN A 108 -12.52 1.49 -10.75
C ASN A 108 -12.00 0.54 -9.65
N SER A 109 -10.77 0.76 -9.19
CA SER A 109 -10.15 -0.08 -8.15
C SER A 109 -10.07 0.68 -6.84
N SER A 110 -10.35 -0.01 -5.76
CA SER A 110 -10.17 0.49 -4.40
C SER A 110 -9.48 -0.57 -3.54
N ILE A 111 -8.59 -0.13 -2.67
CA ILE A 111 -7.85 -0.99 -1.75
C ILE A 111 -7.72 -0.35 -0.38
N ASP A 112 -7.69 -1.17 0.64
CA ASP A 112 -7.33 -0.74 1.98
C ASP A 112 -5.84 -0.93 2.23
N ALA A 113 -5.25 0.00 2.95
CA ALA A 113 -3.86 -0.06 3.37
C ALA A 113 -3.72 0.48 4.79
N GLU A 114 -2.72 -0.02 5.46
CA GLU A 114 -2.34 0.43 6.79
C GLU A 114 -0.88 0.86 6.83
N GLY A 115 -0.53 1.71 7.79
CA GLY A 115 0.83 2.11 8.07
C GLY A 115 1.05 2.24 9.55
N SER A 116 2.05 1.53 10.07
CA SER A 116 2.35 1.49 11.48
C SER A 116 3.79 1.93 11.76
N ARG A 117 4.00 2.61 12.87
CA ARG A 117 5.32 2.96 13.43
C ARG A 117 5.29 2.86 14.94
N SER A 118 6.38 2.33 15.49
CA SER A 118 6.59 2.24 16.92
C SER A 118 7.65 3.24 17.37
N SER A 119 7.48 3.82 18.56
CA SER A 119 8.54 4.59 19.19
C SER A 119 9.77 3.74 19.52
N LYS A 120 9.67 2.40 19.47
CA LYS A 120 10.79 1.46 19.59
C LYS A 120 11.55 1.21 18.29
N ASP A 121 11.08 1.74 17.15
CA ASP A 121 11.83 1.60 15.90
C ASP A 121 13.19 2.27 16.05
N ASP A 122 14.25 1.63 15.54
CA ASP A 122 15.63 2.11 15.65
C ASP A 122 15.82 3.55 15.14
N PHE A 123 14.97 3.98 14.22
CA PHE A 123 14.96 5.35 13.70
C PHE A 123 14.60 6.38 14.78
N PHE A 124 13.73 6.06 15.72
CA PHE A 124 13.31 6.96 16.80
C PHE A 124 14.09 6.70 18.08
N ALA A 125 14.22 5.43 18.46
CA ALA A 125 14.88 5.01 19.71
C ALA A 125 16.41 4.99 19.63
N GLY A 126 16.98 5.15 18.42
CA GLY A 126 18.41 4.98 18.18
C GLY A 126 18.80 3.50 18.01
N LYS A 127 19.94 3.26 17.36
CA LYS A 127 20.49 1.90 17.24
C LYS A 127 20.73 1.32 18.64
N GLY A 128 20.16 0.14 18.88
CA GLY A 128 20.20 -0.51 20.19
C GLY A 128 19.15 -0.02 21.19
N LYS A 129 18.19 0.81 20.76
CA LYS A 129 17.05 1.31 21.56
C LYS A 129 17.50 2.00 22.84
N THR A 130 18.49 2.89 22.73
CA THR A 130 19.17 3.55 23.83
C THR A 130 18.42 4.75 24.42
N LYS A 131 17.45 5.31 23.68
CA LYS A 131 16.66 6.46 24.12
C LYS A 131 15.51 6.02 25.01
N SER A 132 15.30 6.75 26.09
CA SER A 132 14.10 6.63 26.90
C SER A 132 12.87 7.20 26.16
N VAL A 133 11.67 6.83 26.61
CA VAL A 133 10.41 7.30 26.02
C VAL A 133 10.31 8.83 25.99
N ASP A 134 10.81 9.49 27.04
CA ASP A 134 10.74 10.94 27.19
C ASP A 134 11.65 11.70 26.22
N GLU A 135 12.66 11.02 25.66
CA GLU A 135 13.56 11.57 24.66
C GLU A 135 13.04 11.40 23.22
N ILE A 136 11.91 10.72 23.05
CA ILE A 136 11.35 10.41 21.74
C ILE A 136 10.19 11.37 21.41
N ASP A 137 10.31 12.06 20.29
CA ASP A 137 9.21 12.89 19.80
C ASP A 137 8.08 12.03 19.22
N MET A 138 7.05 11.81 20.03
CA MET A 138 5.87 11.03 19.66
C MET A 138 5.08 11.62 18.48
N LYS A 139 5.19 12.95 18.23
CA LYS A 139 4.57 13.59 17.06
C LYS A 139 5.25 13.10 15.77
N ASN A 140 6.57 12.95 15.80
CA ASN A 140 7.32 12.41 14.67
C ASN A 140 7.01 10.93 14.42
N VAL A 141 6.84 10.12 15.48
CA VAL A 141 6.41 8.72 15.35
C VAL A 141 5.04 8.64 14.69
N ARG A 142 4.07 9.45 15.17
CA ARG A 142 2.72 9.54 14.60
C ARG A 142 2.74 9.98 13.13
N LYS A 143 3.51 11.04 12.80
CA LYS A 143 3.66 11.52 11.42
C LYS A 143 4.26 10.46 10.50
N ALA A 144 5.28 9.75 10.97
CA ALA A 144 5.91 8.68 10.19
C ALA A 144 4.95 7.49 9.94
N ALA A 145 4.08 7.15 10.91
CA ALA A 145 3.04 6.15 10.72
C ALA A 145 2.04 6.55 9.64
N TYR A 146 1.59 7.82 9.63
CA TYR A 146 0.72 8.38 8.61
C TYR A 146 1.36 8.31 7.21
N THR A 147 2.61 8.77 7.08
CA THR A 147 3.37 8.70 5.82
C THR A 147 3.57 7.25 5.36
N ASN A 148 3.78 6.32 6.31
CA ASN A 148 3.88 4.89 6.00
C ASN A 148 2.56 4.33 5.42
N CYS A 149 1.41 4.76 5.94
CA CYS A 149 0.10 4.40 5.39
C CYS A 149 -0.04 4.88 3.94
N ILE A 150 0.31 6.15 3.66
CA ILE A 150 0.30 6.70 2.30
C ILE A 150 1.18 5.86 1.37
N ASN A 151 2.43 5.59 1.77
CA ASN A 151 3.38 4.82 0.96
C ASN A 151 2.90 3.40 0.68
N ASN A 152 2.33 2.74 1.67
CA ASN A 152 1.80 1.40 1.52
C ASN A 152 0.60 1.39 0.56
N GLY A 153 -0.32 2.34 0.70
CA GLY A 153 -1.46 2.49 -0.18
C GLY A 153 -1.05 2.81 -1.62
N MET A 154 -0.15 3.77 -1.81
CA MET A 154 0.36 4.15 -3.13
C MET A 154 1.05 2.98 -3.84
N LYS A 155 1.90 2.23 -3.14
CA LYS A 155 2.60 1.06 -3.69
C LYS A 155 1.65 -0.10 -4.04
N ARG A 156 0.52 -0.21 -3.34
CA ARG A 156 -0.48 -1.25 -3.61
C ARG A 156 -1.40 -0.90 -4.75
N ILE A 157 -1.84 0.38 -4.83
CA ILE A 157 -2.75 0.85 -5.88
C ILE A 157 -2.04 1.07 -7.22
N LEU A 158 -0.74 1.42 -7.18
CA LEU A 158 0.16 1.53 -8.33
C LEU A 158 1.38 0.61 -8.16
N PRO A 159 1.27 -0.68 -8.51
CA PRO A 159 2.33 -1.67 -8.30
C PRO A 159 3.69 -1.28 -8.90
N GLY A 160 3.71 -0.47 -9.96
CA GLY A 160 4.94 0.05 -10.57
C GLY A 160 5.80 0.91 -9.65
N LEU A 161 5.23 1.48 -8.57
CA LEU A 161 5.99 2.27 -7.59
C LEU A 161 6.82 1.41 -6.62
N ARG A 162 6.65 0.09 -6.63
CA ARG A 162 7.38 -0.81 -5.71
C ARG A 162 8.86 -0.97 -6.04
N ASN A 163 9.22 -0.84 -7.30
CA ASN A 163 10.53 -1.20 -7.84
C ASN A 163 11.28 0.02 -8.39
N ILE A 164 11.01 1.20 -7.84
CA ILE A 164 11.77 2.40 -8.23
C ILE A 164 13.13 2.33 -7.54
N ASP A 165 14.18 2.13 -8.33
CA ASP A 165 15.56 2.40 -7.94
C ASP A 165 15.85 3.87 -8.25
N VAL A 166 16.13 4.65 -7.19
CA VAL A 166 16.47 6.07 -7.24
C VAL A 166 17.94 6.26 -7.01
#